data_1ae6b334bebc51d67fabef4c4d3d01bd
#
_entry.id   1ae6b334bebc51d67fabef4c4d3d01bd
#
_cell.length_a   1.000
_cell.length_b   1.000
_cell.length_c   1.000
_cell.angle_alpha   90.00
_cell.angle_beta   90.00
_cell.angle_gamma   90.00
#
_symmetry.space_group_name_H-M   'P 1'
#
loop_
_entity.id
_entity.type
_entity.pdbx_description
1 polymer ?
#
loop_
_entity_poly.entity_id
_entity_poly.type
_entity_poly.pdbx_seq_one_letter_code
_entity_poly.pdbx_strand_id
1 'polypeptide(L)'
;MTAARAGNLDAVTLLLDRGAIVDAKDPEFQQTALMIAVREDHPAVVQRLVERHADVNARTRTGRTPPWVLPNSIPGFGHGVGIVRGGLPERGFRYLIPGSLSPLLYAARDGRIESARLLVAAGAQVNHTDANGITPLLMAITNNHIDVARFLIEQGAAINVMDWYGRTPLWAAVETRNMDVDNGTFENGVDRAPLLELITRLLARGADPNTRIKETPPIRRQMLRVTGSLSWVDFTGQTPFLTASLAGDLTVMRLLLDWGADPYIPTFGGTTALMAAAGINWVVDQTFDEGPKALLEAVTLCYELGLDVNAVNSMGLTAVHGAANRGSDDIIQFLVQKGARLDVKDKEGRTPLTWAEGVFLATHPAKPKPTAVALIRKLMGNAGAAER
;
A
#
# COMPACT_ATOMS: atom_id res chain seq x y z
N MET A 1 21.03 26.23 11.22
CA MET A 1 20.11 25.10 11.49
C MET A 1 19.15 25.37 12.64
N THR A 2 19.60 25.68 13.85
CA THR A 2 18.70 25.94 15.01
C THR A 2 17.71 27.07 14.73
N ALA A 3 18.16 28.20 14.17
CA ALA A 3 17.29 29.30 13.76
C ALA A 3 16.28 28.90 12.67
N ALA A 4 16.69 28.06 11.72
CA ALA A 4 15.81 27.52 10.67
C ALA A 4 14.75 26.57 11.25
N ARG A 5 15.10 25.75 12.24
CA ARG A 5 14.16 24.89 12.97
C ARG A 5 13.11 25.69 13.76
N ALA A 6 13.54 26.81 14.34
CA ALA A 6 12.65 27.68 15.11
C ALA A 6 11.81 28.63 14.23
N GLY A 7 11.99 28.63 12.92
CA GLY A 7 11.30 29.54 11.99
C GLY A 7 11.71 31.03 12.16
N ASN A 8 12.81 31.30 12.85
CA ASN A 8 13.25 32.69 13.14
C ASN A 8 13.94 33.27 11.89
N LEU A 9 13.15 33.96 11.06
CA LEU A 9 13.59 34.57 9.81
C LEU A 9 14.69 35.62 10.02
N ASP A 10 14.56 36.44 11.05
CA ASP A 10 15.52 37.51 11.32
C ASP A 10 16.89 36.91 11.73
N ALA A 11 16.86 35.90 12.60
CA ALA A 11 18.10 35.21 12.99
C ALA A 11 18.76 34.50 11.81
N VAL A 12 17.96 33.83 10.94
CA VAL A 12 18.49 33.19 9.71
C VAL A 12 19.10 34.24 8.80
N THR A 13 18.43 35.36 8.56
CA THR A 13 18.91 36.46 7.72
C THR A 13 20.22 37.03 8.27
N LEU A 14 20.25 37.34 9.55
CA LEU A 14 21.44 37.89 10.23
C LEU A 14 22.64 36.93 10.13
N LEU A 15 22.42 35.64 10.35
CA LEU A 15 23.49 34.63 10.24
C LEU A 15 24.05 34.55 8.84
N LEU A 16 23.19 34.55 7.81
CA LEU A 16 23.61 34.55 6.41
C LEU A 16 24.36 35.82 6.02
N ASP A 17 23.91 37.00 6.49
CA ASP A 17 24.58 38.28 6.30
C ASP A 17 25.98 38.36 6.95
N ARG A 18 26.17 37.56 8.02
CA ARG A 18 27.47 37.40 8.72
C ARG A 18 28.31 36.26 8.13
N GLY A 19 27.97 35.71 6.96
CA GLY A 19 28.76 34.72 6.26
C GLY A 19 28.55 33.28 6.70
N ALA A 20 27.42 32.96 7.37
CA ALA A 20 27.11 31.57 7.65
C ALA A 20 26.98 30.78 6.33
N ILE A 21 27.57 29.58 6.30
CA ILE A 21 27.52 28.70 5.13
C ILE A 21 26.07 28.18 4.98
N VAL A 22 25.40 28.58 3.89
CA VAL A 22 23.99 28.28 3.64
C VAL A 22 23.72 26.77 3.58
N ASP A 23 24.61 26.01 2.95
CA ASP A 23 24.52 24.56 2.76
C ASP A 23 25.33 23.76 3.79
N ALA A 24 25.65 24.36 4.93
CA ALA A 24 26.25 23.61 6.02
C ALA A 24 25.37 22.40 6.38
N LYS A 25 26.01 21.24 6.53
CA LYS A 25 25.33 19.96 6.83
C LYS A 25 25.56 19.54 8.26
N ASP A 26 24.51 19.01 8.90
CA ASP A 26 24.71 18.37 10.21
C ASP A 26 25.56 17.09 10.06
N PRO A 27 26.34 16.73 11.10
CA PRO A 27 27.28 15.60 11.01
C PRO A 27 26.58 14.23 11.00
N GLU A 28 25.36 14.16 11.51
CA GLU A 28 24.66 12.88 11.70
C GLU A 28 23.91 12.45 10.43
N PHE A 29 23.00 13.30 9.96
CA PHE A 29 22.13 12.99 8.83
C PHE A 29 22.51 13.73 7.53
N GLN A 30 23.44 14.67 7.62
CA GLN A 30 23.79 15.59 6.54
C GLN A 30 22.62 16.45 6.05
N GLN A 31 21.72 16.79 6.96
CA GLN A 31 20.64 17.73 6.70
C GLN A 31 21.19 19.16 6.57
N THR A 32 20.59 19.93 5.68
CA THR A 32 20.85 21.38 5.54
C THR A 32 19.80 22.19 6.31
N ALA A 33 20.06 23.48 6.50
CA ALA A 33 19.09 24.41 7.09
C ALA A 33 17.81 24.47 6.28
N LEU A 34 17.88 24.33 4.95
CA LEU A 34 16.74 24.29 4.03
C LEU A 34 15.84 23.06 4.31
N MET A 35 16.43 21.88 4.42
CA MET A 35 15.66 20.65 4.76
C MET A 35 14.93 20.76 6.10
N ILE A 36 15.59 21.35 7.08
CA ILE A 36 15.00 21.56 8.41
C ILE A 36 13.84 22.56 8.34
N ALA A 37 14.01 23.69 7.63
CA ALA A 37 12.96 24.69 7.44
C ALA A 37 11.72 24.13 6.75
N VAL A 38 11.93 23.28 5.73
CA VAL A 38 10.83 22.57 5.02
C VAL A 38 10.09 21.63 5.97
N ARG A 39 10.81 20.79 6.71
CA ARG A 39 10.23 19.81 7.62
C ARG A 39 9.39 20.48 8.71
N GLU A 40 9.90 21.57 9.28
CA GLU A 40 9.24 22.29 10.38
C GLU A 40 8.18 23.31 9.88
N ASP A 41 7.91 23.34 8.57
CA ASP A 41 6.89 24.19 7.93
C ASP A 41 7.14 25.70 8.09
N HIS A 42 8.33 26.14 7.73
CA HIS A 42 8.70 27.55 7.77
C HIS A 42 8.93 28.14 6.35
N PRO A 43 7.88 28.35 5.53
CA PRO A 43 8.02 28.75 4.15
C PRO A 43 8.76 30.09 3.97
N ALA A 44 8.62 31.04 4.88
CA ALA A 44 9.38 32.29 4.83
C ALA A 44 10.90 32.07 4.99
N VAL A 45 11.30 31.12 5.85
CA VAL A 45 12.71 30.74 5.98
C VAL A 45 13.19 29.96 4.76
N VAL A 46 12.34 29.07 4.21
CA VAL A 46 12.61 28.34 2.96
C VAL A 46 12.89 29.36 1.84
N GLN A 47 11.99 30.34 1.65
CA GLN A 47 12.17 31.38 0.66
C GLN A 47 13.50 32.13 0.85
N ARG A 48 13.81 32.55 2.09
CA ARG A 48 15.06 33.29 2.38
C ARG A 48 16.31 32.47 2.06
N LEU A 49 16.31 31.17 2.40
CA LEU A 49 17.41 30.26 2.09
C LEU A 49 17.58 30.07 0.58
N VAL A 50 16.48 29.91 -0.16
CA VAL A 50 16.49 29.85 -1.63
C VAL A 50 17.04 31.14 -2.25
N GLU A 51 16.61 32.32 -1.79
CA GLU A 51 17.12 33.62 -2.21
C GLU A 51 18.64 33.77 -1.96
N ARG A 52 19.15 33.05 -0.98
CA ARG A 52 20.59 32.99 -0.66
C ARG A 52 21.30 31.79 -1.30
N HIS A 53 20.71 31.23 -2.37
CA HIS A 53 21.28 30.18 -3.20
C HIS A 53 21.52 28.85 -2.46
N ALA A 54 20.67 28.51 -1.49
CA ALA A 54 20.69 27.18 -0.88
C ALA A 54 20.47 26.09 -1.95
N ASP A 55 21.22 25.00 -1.87
CA ASP A 55 21.07 23.87 -2.78
C ASP A 55 19.73 23.13 -2.54
N VAL A 56 18.75 23.42 -3.40
CA VAL A 56 17.41 22.82 -3.38
C VAL A 56 17.41 21.32 -3.71
N ASN A 57 18.53 20.80 -4.21
CA ASN A 57 18.73 19.39 -4.55
C ASN A 57 19.73 18.69 -3.63
N ALA A 58 20.15 19.32 -2.55
CA ALA A 58 20.98 18.70 -1.52
C ALA A 58 20.34 17.39 -1.02
N ARG A 59 21.18 16.44 -0.64
CA ARG A 59 20.71 15.13 -0.13
C ARG A 59 21.21 14.84 1.27
N THR A 60 20.37 14.21 2.04
CA THR A 60 20.78 13.60 3.32
C THR A 60 21.68 12.39 3.09
N ARG A 61 22.44 12.03 4.13
CA ARG A 61 23.24 10.79 4.10
C ARG A 61 22.34 9.59 3.85
N THR A 62 22.79 8.70 2.98
CA THR A 62 22.19 7.38 2.84
C THR A 62 22.67 6.49 3.97
N GLY A 63 21.75 5.96 4.77
CA GLY A 63 22.05 5.02 5.83
C GLY A 63 22.58 3.72 5.26
N ARG A 64 23.45 3.04 6.01
CA ARG A 64 23.77 1.64 5.75
C ARG A 64 22.80 0.80 6.55
N THR A 65 22.10 -0.12 5.92
CA THR A 65 21.44 -1.20 6.66
C THR A 65 22.57 -2.10 7.19
N PRO A 66 22.73 -2.26 8.50
CA PRO A 66 23.70 -3.20 9.01
C PRO A 66 23.37 -4.59 8.46
N PRO A 67 24.34 -5.34 7.91
CA PRO A 67 24.07 -6.64 7.26
C PRO A 67 23.54 -7.70 8.23
N TRP A 68 23.49 -7.41 9.53
CA TRP A 68 23.06 -8.29 10.62
C TRP A 68 21.84 -7.79 11.40
N VAL A 69 21.17 -6.73 10.98
CA VAL A 69 19.87 -6.34 11.57
C VAL A 69 18.83 -7.35 11.10
N LEU A 70 18.71 -8.44 11.84
CA LEU A 70 17.60 -9.36 11.72
C LEU A 70 16.31 -8.67 12.21
N PRO A 71 15.13 -9.02 11.67
CA PRO A 71 13.82 -8.49 12.12
C PRO A 71 13.63 -8.51 13.64
N ASN A 72 14.27 -9.44 14.33
CA ASN A 72 14.18 -9.64 15.78
C ASN A 72 15.04 -8.69 16.62
N SER A 73 15.88 -7.86 16.01
CA SER A 73 16.78 -6.94 16.73
C SER A 73 16.27 -5.50 16.78
N ILE A 74 15.05 -5.23 16.35
CA ILE A 74 14.44 -3.91 16.49
C ILE A 74 14.04 -3.71 17.95
N PRO A 75 14.57 -2.70 18.66
CA PRO A 75 14.18 -2.42 20.03
C PRO A 75 12.67 -2.16 20.10
N GLY A 76 11.94 -2.92 20.93
CA GLY A 76 10.49 -2.82 21.10
C GLY A 76 9.68 -3.94 20.45
N PHE A 77 10.28 -4.81 19.66
CA PHE A 77 9.64 -6.04 19.21
C PHE A 77 9.80 -7.12 20.27
N GLY A 78 8.71 -7.43 20.96
CA GLY A 78 8.68 -8.48 21.98
C GLY A 78 9.06 -9.86 21.40
N HIS A 79 9.75 -10.64 22.22
CA HIS A 79 10.07 -12.03 21.97
C HIS A 79 8.80 -12.84 21.72
N GLY A 80 8.49 -13.19 20.49
CA GLY A 80 7.30 -13.98 20.18
C GLY A 80 7.03 -14.28 18.71
N VAL A 81 7.73 -13.65 17.79
CA VAL A 81 7.60 -14.03 16.38
C VAL A 81 8.57 -15.17 16.12
N GLY A 82 8.07 -16.38 16.25
CA GLY A 82 8.82 -17.57 15.90
C GLY A 82 9.29 -17.48 14.45
N ILE A 83 10.59 -17.62 14.24
CA ILE A 83 11.15 -17.84 12.92
C ILE A 83 10.45 -19.08 12.37
N VAL A 84 9.66 -18.93 11.32
CA VAL A 84 9.12 -20.08 10.59
C VAL A 84 10.33 -20.79 9.97
N ARG A 85 10.77 -21.87 10.61
CA ARG A 85 11.66 -22.86 10.02
C ARG A 85 10.92 -23.59 8.92
N GLY A 86 10.79 -22.99 7.78
CA GLY A 86 10.13 -23.57 6.61
C GLY A 86 10.35 -22.67 5.44
N GLY A 87 11.52 -22.83 4.80
CA GLY A 87 11.74 -22.64 3.38
C GLY A 87 11.01 -21.52 2.65
N LEU A 88 10.83 -20.35 3.26
CA LEU A 88 10.67 -19.15 2.45
C LEU A 88 12.02 -18.92 1.77
N PRO A 89 12.04 -18.73 0.43
CA PRO A 89 13.27 -18.40 -0.26
C PRO A 89 13.90 -17.20 0.43
N GLU A 90 15.22 -17.08 0.37
CA GLU A 90 16.08 -16.05 0.97
C GLU A 90 15.72 -14.59 0.61
N ARG A 91 14.49 -14.30 0.34
CA ARG A 91 13.93 -12.96 0.17
C ARG A 91 13.72 -12.34 1.55
N GLY A 92 14.86 -11.98 2.17
CA GLY A 92 14.86 -11.23 3.42
C GLY A 92 14.07 -9.95 3.23
N PHE A 93 13.26 -9.58 4.25
CA PHE A 93 12.68 -8.25 4.33
C PHE A 93 13.79 -7.22 4.11
N ARG A 94 13.76 -6.55 2.97
CA ARG A 94 14.68 -5.45 2.74
C ARG A 94 14.15 -4.26 3.52
N TYR A 95 14.83 -3.94 4.61
CA TYR A 95 14.57 -2.69 5.30
C TYR A 95 14.72 -1.52 4.35
N LEU A 96 13.81 -0.55 4.45
CA LEU A 96 13.99 0.73 3.78
C LEU A 96 15.35 1.29 4.15
N ILE A 97 16.16 1.57 3.15
CA ILE A 97 17.44 2.25 3.34
C ILE A 97 17.10 3.70 3.66
N PRO A 98 17.36 4.20 4.90
CA PRO A 98 17.05 5.57 5.20
C PRO A 98 17.97 6.53 4.46
N GLY A 99 17.45 7.70 4.12
CA GLY A 99 18.26 8.79 3.60
C GLY A 99 18.13 9.04 2.10
N SER A 100 19.09 9.79 1.56
CA SER A 100 19.01 10.39 0.22
C SER A 100 17.79 11.29 0.00
N LEU A 101 17.24 11.85 1.10
CA LEU A 101 16.09 12.75 1.04
C LEU A 101 16.52 14.13 0.58
N SER A 102 15.86 14.66 -0.45
CA SER A 102 15.97 16.07 -0.87
C SER A 102 14.96 16.94 -0.10
N PRO A 103 15.11 18.28 -0.12
CA PRO A 103 14.10 19.20 0.42
C PRO A 103 12.71 18.93 -0.13
N LEU A 104 12.58 18.63 -1.44
CA LEU A 104 11.28 18.33 -2.06
C LEU A 104 10.68 17.00 -1.57
N LEU A 105 11.49 15.98 -1.28
CA LEU A 105 11.02 14.74 -0.66
C LEU A 105 10.51 14.97 0.77
N TYR A 106 11.14 15.86 1.53
CA TYR A 106 10.61 16.29 2.84
C TYR A 106 9.27 17.01 2.69
N ALA A 107 9.16 17.95 1.74
CA ALA A 107 7.91 18.65 1.47
C ALA A 107 6.79 17.68 1.09
N ALA A 108 7.09 16.69 0.25
CA ALA A 108 6.14 15.67 -0.18
C ALA A 108 5.73 14.71 0.96
N ARG A 109 6.68 14.35 1.83
CA ARG A 109 6.43 13.48 2.97
C ARG A 109 5.52 14.11 4.01
N ASP A 110 5.74 15.40 4.27
CA ASP A 110 5.14 16.12 5.39
C ASP A 110 4.01 17.08 4.94
N GLY A 111 3.60 17.04 3.64
CA GLY A 111 2.48 17.82 3.11
C GLY A 111 2.73 19.32 3.01
N ARG A 112 3.98 19.76 2.80
CA ARG A 112 4.37 21.17 2.82
C ARG A 112 4.20 21.81 1.45
N ILE A 113 2.96 22.08 1.05
CA ILE A 113 2.64 22.54 -0.31
C ILE A 113 3.34 23.86 -0.67
N GLU A 114 3.37 24.86 0.23
CA GLU A 114 4.01 26.14 -0.04
C GLU A 114 5.52 25.98 -0.21
N SER A 115 6.15 25.18 0.66
CA SER A 115 7.56 24.83 0.51
C SER A 115 7.84 24.08 -0.79
N ALA A 116 6.96 23.15 -1.21
CA ALA A 116 7.10 22.43 -2.47
C ALA A 116 7.05 23.39 -3.67
N ARG A 117 6.15 24.40 -3.67
CA ARG A 117 6.07 25.43 -4.69
C ARG A 117 7.35 26.24 -4.79
N LEU A 118 7.86 26.72 -3.67
CA LEU A 118 9.11 27.49 -3.60
C LEU A 118 10.31 26.68 -4.11
N LEU A 119 10.41 25.42 -3.72
CA LEU A 119 11.49 24.53 -4.13
C LEU A 119 11.46 24.25 -5.63
N VAL A 120 10.29 23.91 -6.19
CA VAL A 120 10.18 23.65 -7.63
C VAL A 120 10.44 24.90 -8.45
N ALA A 121 9.94 26.07 -8.03
CA ALA A 121 10.24 27.34 -8.67
C ALA A 121 11.75 27.67 -8.66
N ALA A 122 12.47 27.18 -7.64
CA ALA A 122 13.93 27.34 -7.53
C ALA A 122 14.74 26.22 -8.23
N GLY A 123 14.08 25.34 -9.00
CA GLY A 123 14.74 24.30 -9.77
C GLY A 123 14.95 22.96 -9.03
N ALA A 124 14.14 22.66 -8.03
CA ALA A 124 14.17 21.34 -7.42
C ALA A 124 13.78 20.26 -8.43
N GLN A 125 14.53 19.16 -8.44
CA GLN A 125 14.28 18.03 -9.35
C GLN A 125 13.03 17.25 -8.92
N VAL A 126 11.94 17.41 -9.67
CA VAL A 126 10.61 16.83 -9.36
C VAL A 126 10.62 15.29 -9.29
N ASN A 127 11.53 14.66 -10.04
CA ASN A 127 11.63 13.20 -10.14
C ASN A 127 12.80 12.59 -9.36
N HIS A 128 13.41 13.35 -8.48
CA HIS A 128 14.54 12.92 -7.68
C HIS A 128 14.10 11.92 -6.60
N THR A 129 14.65 10.71 -6.61
CA THR A 129 14.24 9.64 -5.69
C THR A 129 15.07 9.61 -4.40
N ASP A 130 14.46 9.04 -3.36
CA ASP A 130 15.19 8.59 -2.17
C ASP A 130 16.06 7.36 -2.46
N ALA A 131 16.67 6.79 -1.41
CA ALA A 131 17.50 5.59 -1.52
C ALA A 131 16.73 4.31 -1.93
N ASN A 132 15.41 4.33 -1.86
CA ASN A 132 14.53 3.20 -2.21
C ASN A 132 13.79 3.41 -3.54
N GLY A 133 14.14 4.46 -4.29
CA GLY A 133 13.48 4.79 -5.54
C GLY A 133 12.14 5.52 -5.39
N ILE A 134 11.81 5.98 -4.19
CA ILE A 134 10.55 6.70 -3.93
C ILE A 134 10.68 8.13 -4.47
N THR A 135 9.83 8.49 -5.45
CA THR A 135 9.74 9.85 -5.99
C THR A 135 8.95 10.77 -5.05
N PRO A 136 9.08 12.11 -5.17
CA PRO A 136 8.22 13.04 -4.44
C PRO A 136 6.73 12.79 -4.66
N LEU A 137 6.30 12.45 -5.88
CA LEU A 137 4.91 12.12 -6.18
C LEU A 137 4.45 10.87 -5.40
N LEU A 138 5.21 9.79 -5.47
CA LEU A 138 4.89 8.56 -4.72
C LEU A 138 4.92 8.80 -3.20
N MET A 139 5.86 9.60 -2.72
CA MET A 139 5.97 10.00 -1.31
C MET A 139 4.73 10.77 -0.85
N ALA A 140 4.26 11.74 -1.62
CA ALA A 140 3.06 12.52 -1.32
C ALA A 140 1.82 11.63 -1.27
N ILE A 141 1.62 10.76 -2.25
CA ILE A 141 0.47 9.85 -2.33
C ILE A 141 0.45 8.90 -1.13
N THR A 142 1.57 8.23 -0.86
CA THR A 142 1.65 7.29 0.25
C THR A 142 1.52 7.97 1.61
N ASN A 143 1.70 9.28 1.72
CA ASN A 143 1.46 10.09 2.92
C ASN A 143 0.11 10.81 2.91
N ASN A 144 -0.75 10.52 1.92
CA ASN A 144 -2.08 11.13 1.76
C ASN A 144 -2.05 12.68 1.63
N HIS A 145 -0.97 13.22 1.09
CA HIS A 145 -0.84 14.64 0.78
C HIS A 145 -1.24 14.92 -0.66
N ILE A 146 -2.56 14.91 -0.90
CA ILE A 146 -3.14 14.92 -2.25
C ILE A 146 -2.91 16.26 -2.97
N ASP A 147 -2.89 17.36 -2.25
CA ASP A 147 -2.58 18.70 -2.78
C ASP A 147 -1.14 18.77 -3.33
N VAL A 148 -0.17 18.24 -2.59
CA VAL A 148 1.22 18.14 -3.05
C VAL A 148 1.33 17.19 -4.24
N ALA A 149 0.62 16.05 -4.22
CA ALA A 149 0.63 15.10 -5.33
C ALA A 149 0.07 15.74 -6.61
N ARG A 150 -1.05 16.46 -6.54
CA ARG A 150 -1.63 17.19 -7.68
C ARG A 150 -0.65 18.22 -8.23
N PHE A 151 -0.07 19.02 -7.36
CA PHE A 151 0.94 20.00 -7.75
C PHE A 151 2.11 19.35 -8.49
N LEU A 152 2.66 18.27 -7.95
CA LEU A 152 3.79 17.56 -8.59
C LEU A 152 3.42 17.00 -9.97
N ILE A 153 2.21 16.46 -10.15
CA ILE A 153 1.70 16.03 -11.46
C ILE A 153 1.64 17.21 -12.44
N GLU A 154 1.21 18.37 -12.00
CA GLU A 154 1.17 19.59 -12.81
C GLU A 154 2.59 20.06 -13.20
N GLN A 155 3.57 19.84 -12.34
CA GLN A 155 4.98 20.15 -12.58
C GLN A 155 5.75 19.07 -13.35
N GLY A 156 5.05 18.10 -13.96
CA GLY A 156 5.66 17.08 -14.81
C GLY A 156 6.30 15.91 -14.05
N ALA A 157 5.79 15.58 -12.89
CA ALA A 157 6.21 14.36 -12.20
C ALA A 157 5.99 13.12 -13.06
N ALA A 158 6.98 12.22 -13.06
CA ALA A 158 6.92 10.97 -13.81
C ALA A 158 5.88 10.02 -13.20
N ILE A 159 4.88 9.65 -14.01
CA ILE A 159 3.66 8.97 -13.56
C ILE A 159 3.87 7.46 -13.35
N ASN A 160 4.80 6.83 -14.07
CA ASN A 160 4.99 5.38 -14.08
C ASN A 160 6.29 4.92 -13.41
N VAL A 161 6.97 5.80 -12.67
CA VAL A 161 8.18 5.42 -11.94
C VAL A 161 7.81 4.49 -10.80
N MET A 162 8.50 3.36 -10.73
CA MET A 162 8.35 2.37 -9.68
C MET A 162 9.42 2.59 -8.59
N ASP A 163 9.02 2.44 -7.36
CA ASP A 163 9.98 2.26 -6.27
C ASP A 163 10.57 0.84 -6.26
N TRP A 164 11.41 0.57 -5.26
CA TRP A 164 12.03 -0.74 -5.10
C TRP A 164 11.01 -1.88 -4.94
N TYR A 165 9.85 -1.62 -4.32
CA TYR A 165 8.77 -2.59 -4.16
C TYR A 165 7.94 -2.79 -5.44
N GLY A 166 8.16 -1.97 -6.48
CA GLY A 166 7.36 -1.96 -7.70
C GLY A 166 6.07 -1.15 -7.57
N ARG A 167 5.91 -0.33 -6.52
CA ARG A 167 4.75 0.56 -6.40
C ARG A 167 4.87 1.70 -7.40
N THR A 168 3.81 1.91 -8.16
CA THR A 168 3.62 3.12 -8.97
C THR A 168 2.72 4.12 -8.24
N PRO A 169 2.71 5.40 -8.65
CA PRO A 169 1.76 6.38 -8.17
C PRO A 169 0.29 5.91 -8.25
N LEU A 170 -0.10 5.26 -9.35
CA LEU A 170 -1.47 4.74 -9.52
C LEU A 170 -1.78 3.64 -8.51
N TRP A 171 -0.91 2.63 -8.40
CA TRP A 171 -1.11 1.54 -7.44
C TRP A 171 -1.20 2.08 -6.01
N ALA A 172 -0.29 3.01 -5.65
CA ALA A 172 -0.28 3.62 -4.31
C ALA A 172 -1.53 4.46 -4.02
N ALA A 173 -2.09 5.16 -5.02
CA ALA A 173 -3.32 5.92 -4.86
C ALA A 173 -4.53 5.02 -4.61
N VAL A 174 -4.61 3.87 -5.33
CA VAL A 174 -5.66 2.86 -5.11
C VAL A 174 -5.50 2.21 -3.73
N GLU A 175 -4.27 1.85 -3.33
CA GLU A 175 -4.00 1.31 -2.00
C GLU A 175 -4.39 2.30 -0.90
N THR A 176 -3.93 3.56 -1.00
CA THR A 176 -4.21 4.59 0.01
C THR A 176 -5.71 4.85 0.16
N ARG A 177 -6.46 4.86 -0.96
CA ARG A 177 -7.92 5.02 -0.94
C ARG A 177 -8.63 3.87 -0.21
N ASN A 178 -8.07 2.67 -0.27
CA ASN A 178 -8.63 1.46 0.32
C ASN A 178 -7.95 1.06 1.64
N MET A 179 -7.27 2.00 2.28
CA MET A 179 -6.76 1.81 3.64
C MET A 179 -7.89 1.96 4.66
N ASP A 180 -7.95 1.05 5.64
CA ASP A 180 -8.90 1.15 6.73
C ASP A 180 -8.54 2.30 7.69
N VAL A 181 -9.49 3.07 8.11
CA VAL A 181 -9.33 4.30 8.89
C VAL A 181 -9.23 4.08 10.39
N ASP A 182 -9.74 2.96 10.88
CA ASP A 182 -9.91 2.71 12.31
C ASP A 182 -8.60 2.42 13.07
N ASN A 183 -7.49 2.28 12.37
CA ASN A 183 -6.20 1.93 12.98
C ASN A 183 -5.26 3.12 13.26
N GLY A 184 -5.76 4.34 13.30
CA GLY A 184 -4.98 5.53 13.73
C GLY A 184 -3.84 5.94 12.78
N THR A 185 -3.88 5.48 11.52
CA THR A 185 -2.88 5.87 10.52
C THR A 185 -3.05 7.31 10.08
N PHE A 186 -4.30 7.80 10.07
CA PHE A 186 -4.67 9.19 9.81
C PHE A 186 -5.65 9.65 10.88
N GLU A 187 -5.38 10.80 11.51
CA GLU A 187 -6.20 11.33 12.60
C GLU A 187 -7.68 11.54 12.24
N ASN A 188 -7.97 11.82 10.96
CA ASN A 188 -9.32 12.12 10.46
C ASN A 188 -9.84 11.12 9.43
N GLY A 189 -9.22 9.95 9.32
CA GLY A 189 -9.54 9.00 8.27
C GLY A 189 -9.00 9.40 6.89
N VAL A 190 -9.33 8.60 5.87
CA VAL A 190 -8.97 8.86 4.46
C VAL A 190 -10.16 9.48 3.75
N ASP A 191 -10.02 10.72 3.27
CA ASP A 191 -11.01 11.28 2.34
C ASP A 191 -10.83 10.62 0.98
N ARG A 192 -11.82 9.83 0.60
CA ARG A 192 -11.78 8.98 -0.60
C ARG A 192 -12.05 9.74 -1.89
N ALA A 193 -12.75 10.87 -1.83
CA ALA A 193 -13.11 11.65 -3.02
C ALA A 193 -11.90 12.29 -3.71
N PRO A 194 -10.98 12.98 -3.00
CA PRO A 194 -9.77 13.50 -3.61
C PRO A 194 -8.86 12.42 -4.20
N LEU A 195 -8.84 11.21 -3.60
CA LEU A 195 -8.08 10.09 -4.12
C LEU A 195 -8.67 9.53 -5.42
N LEU A 196 -10.00 9.49 -5.55
CA LEU A 196 -10.65 9.10 -6.80
C LEU A 196 -10.31 10.10 -7.93
N GLU A 197 -10.34 11.39 -7.64
CA GLU A 197 -9.93 12.42 -8.60
C GLU A 197 -8.45 12.26 -8.98
N LEU A 198 -7.57 11.97 -8.01
CA LEU A 198 -6.16 11.75 -8.25
C LEU A 198 -5.93 10.51 -9.14
N ILE A 199 -6.61 9.39 -8.87
CA ILE A 199 -6.56 8.16 -9.69
C ILE A 199 -6.97 8.49 -11.13
N THR A 200 -8.10 9.19 -11.32
CA THR A 200 -8.57 9.62 -12.63
C THR A 200 -7.53 10.49 -13.35
N ARG A 201 -6.91 11.42 -12.63
CA ARG A 201 -5.88 12.31 -13.17
C ARG A 201 -4.59 11.57 -13.55
N LEU A 202 -4.18 10.59 -12.77
CA LEU A 202 -3.05 9.72 -13.07
C LEU A 202 -3.30 8.91 -14.35
N LEU A 203 -4.48 8.29 -14.47
CA LEU A 203 -4.88 7.55 -15.68
C LEU A 203 -4.91 8.47 -16.91
N ALA A 204 -5.51 9.65 -16.80
CA ALA A 204 -5.54 10.64 -17.88
C ALA A 204 -4.13 11.14 -18.32
N ARG A 205 -3.12 11.00 -17.45
CA ARG A 205 -1.72 11.30 -17.76
C ARG A 205 -0.92 10.08 -18.22
N GLY A 206 -1.58 8.94 -18.47
CA GLY A 206 -0.96 7.74 -19.01
C GLY A 206 -0.35 6.82 -17.93
N ALA A 207 -0.92 6.81 -16.73
CA ALA A 207 -0.57 5.78 -15.76
C ALA A 207 -0.97 4.40 -16.29
N ASP A 208 -0.04 3.45 -16.23
CA ASP A 208 -0.29 2.07 -16.63
C ASP A 208 -1.10 1.33 -15.55
N PRO A 209 -2.38 0.93 -15.83
CA PRO A 209 -3.23 0.25 -14.87
C PRO A 209 -2.82 -1.22 -14.63
N ASN A 210 -1.89 -1.76 -15.41
CA ASN A 210 -1.47 -3.15 -15.38
C ASN A 210 -0.13 -3.38 -14.68
N THR A 211 0.45 -2.34 -14.10
CA THR A 211 1.69 -2.47 -13.34
C THR A 211 1.50 -3.39 -12.14
N ARG A 212 2.53 -4.20 -11.87
CA ARG A 212 2.51 -5.19 -10.78
C ARG A 212 3.54 -4.85 -9.72
N ILE A 213 3.17 -4.87 -8.46
CA ILE A 213 4.15 -4.77 -7.38
C ILE A 213 5.06 -6.00 -7.37
N LYS A 214 6.33 -5.80 -7.04
CA LYS A 214 7.36 -6.84 -7.07
C LYS A 214 7.51 -7.55 -5.74
N GLU A 215 7.48 -6.77 -4.67
CA GLU A 215 7.66 -7.22 -3.29
C GLU A 215 6.51 -6.67 -2.44
N THR A 216 6.21 -7.34 -1.34
CA THR A 216 5.23 -6.83 -0.38
C THR A 216 5.75 -5.51 0.20
N PRO A 217 5.08 -4.36 -0.06
CA PRO A 217 5.52 -3.10 0.51
C PRO A 217 5.31 -3.10 2.02
N PRO A 218 6.09 -2.29 2.77
CA PRO A 218 5.79 -2.08 4.17
C PRO A 218 4.43 -1.39 4.26
N ILE A 219 3.45 -2.12 4.76
CA ILE A 219 2.11 -1.59 4.97
C ILE A 219 2.20 -0.70 6.21
N ARG A 220 1.84 0.58 6.08
CA ARG A 220 1.96 1.58 7.16
C ARG A 220 1.35 1.17 8.48
N ARG A 221 0.25 0.42 8.42
CA ARG A 221 -0.47 -0.02 9.58
C ARG A 221 0.19 -1.10 10.37
N GLN A 222 1.09 -1.85 9.73
CA GLN A 222 1.34 -3.20 10.18
C GLN A 222 2.76 -3.56 10.36
N MET A 223 3.65 -2.61 10.19
CA MET A 223 5.04 -2.85 10.55
C MET A 223 5.18 -3.47 11.94
N LEU A 224 4.13 -3.34 12.75
CA LEU A 224 4.13 -3.79 14.14
C LEU A 224 3.44 -5.14 14.41
N ARG A 225 2.56 -5.64 13.54
CA ARG A 225 1.70 -6.77 13.92
C ARG A 225 1.71 -7.98 13.00
N VAL A 226 2.17 -7.86 11.77
CA VAL A 226 2.01 -8.93 10.77
C VAL A 226 3.29 -9.27 10.03
N THR A 227 4.42 -8.79 10.49
CA THR A 227 5.70 -9.18 9.93
C THR A 227 5.93 -10.66 10.20
N GLY A 228 5.72 -11.48 9.23
CA GLY A 228 6.42 -12.73 9.17
C GLY A 228 5.61 -14.01 9.08
N SER A 229 4.30 -14.05 9.11
CA SER A 229 3.67 -15.36 8.96
C SER A 229 2.18 -15.38 8.59
N LEU A 230 1.69 -14.42 7.85
CA LEU A 230 0.47 -14.66 7.10
C LEU A 230 0.84 -15.43 5.85
N SER A 231 1.10 -16.72 5.99
CA SER A 231 1.44 -17.61 4.89
C SER A 231 0.37 -17.67 3.78
N TRP A 232 -0.82 -17.15 4.06
CA TRP A 232 -1.94 -17.09 3.15
C TRP A 232 -2.13 -15.71 2.48
N VAL A 233 -1.37 -14.69 2.90
CA VAL A 233 -1.38 -13.34 2.29
C VAL A 233 -0.16 -13.16 1.41
N ASP A 234 -0.37 -13.06 0.11
CA ASP A 234 0.67 -12.73 -0.86
C ASP A 234 0.19 -11.58 -1.74
N PHE A 235 0.78 -10.41 -1.52
CA PHE A 235 0.50 -9.21 -2.32
C PHE A 235 1.41 -9.09 -3.55
N THR A 236 2.42 -9.96 -3.68
CA THR A 236 3.38 -9.85 -4.78
C THR A 236 2.71 -10.11 -6.12
N GLY A 237 2.91 -9.19 -7.06
CA GLY A 237 2.24 -9.23 -8.35
C GLY A 237 0.85 -8.61 -8.39
N GLN A 238 0.36 -7.98 -7.30
CA GLN A 238 -0.91 -7.26 -7.35
C GLN A 238 -0.86 -6.11 -8.35
N THR A 239 -1.94 -5.99 -9.14
CA THR A 239 -2.25 -4.82 -9.97
C THR A 239 -3.15 -3.85 -9.20
N PRO A 240 -3.30 -2.58 -9.65
CA PRO A 240 -4.31 -1.67 -9.13
C PRO A 240 -5.73 -2.27 -9.12
N PHE A 241 -6.12 -3.00 -10.20
CA PHE A 241 -7.42 -3.65 -10.29
C PHE A 241 -7.62 -4.71 -9.20
N LEU A 242 -6.60 -5.53 -8.96
CA LEU A 242 -6.64 -6.57 -7.93
C LEU A 242 -6.73 -5.97 -6.52
N THR A 243 -6.03 -4.84 -6.29
CA THR A 243 -6.09 -4.10 -5.02
C THR A 243 -7.48 -3.51 -4.79
N ALA A 244 -8.11 -2.93 -5.82
CA ALA A 244 -9.49 -2.43 -5.74
C ALA A 244 -10.50 -3.57 -5.51
N SER A 245 -10.29 -4.73 -6.16
CA SER A 245 -11.15 -5.91 -6.01
C SER A 245 -11.17 -6.44 -4.57
N LEU A 246 -10.02 -6.47 -3.89
CA LEU A 246 -9.90 -6.92 -2.50
C LEU A 246 -10.76 -6.08 -1.53
N ALA A 247 -10.87 -4.79 -1.80
CA ALA A 247 -11.68 -3.84 -1.03
C ALA A 247 -13.17 -3.80 -1.46
N GLY A 248 -13.50 -4.35 -2.62
CA GLY A 248 -14.82 -4.19 -3.23
C GLY A 248 -15.08 -2.78 -3.77
N ASP A 249 -14.02 -2.01 -4.09
CA ASP A 249 -14.14 -0.66 -4.63
C ASP A 249 -14.56 -0.66 -6.10
N LEU A 250 -15.85 -0.90 -6.33
CA LEU A 250 -16.44 -0.98 -7.66
C LEU A 250 -16.19 0.27 -8.51
N THR A 251 -16.19 1.43 -7.88
CA THR A 251 -15.95 2.70 -8.57
C THR A 251 -14.57 2.70 -9.22
N VAL A 252 -13.55 2.30 -8.46
CA VAL A 252 -12.18 2.23 -8.97
C VAL A 252 -12.01 1.03 -9.91
N MET A 253 -12.64 -0.14 -9.63
CA MET A 253 -12.58 -1.30 -10.52
C MET A 253 -13.09 -0.93 -11.93
N ARG A 254 -14.27 -0.31 -12.04
CA ARG A 254 -14.85 0.12 -13.31
C ARG A 254 -13.99 1.19 -14.01
N LEU A 255 -13.56 2.18 -13.25
CA LEU A 255 -12.66 3.22 -13.77
C LEU A 255 -11.38 2.61 -14.36
N LEU A 256 -10.76 1.66 -13.69
CA LEU A 256 -9.56 1.00 -14.19
C LEU A 256 -9.82 0.18 -15.46
N LEU A 257 -10.97 -0.52 -15.55
CA LEU A 257 -11.39 -1.24 -16.78
C LEU A 257 -11.59 -0.27 -17.95
N ASP A 258 -12.24 0.88 -17.72
CA ASP A 258 -12.44 1.91 -18.75
C ASP A 258 -11.11 2.46 -19.29
N TRP A 259 -10.04 2.36 -18.50
CA TRP A 259 -8.67 2.76 -18.87
C TRP A 259 -7.76 1.59 -19.24
N GLY A 260 -8.31 0.42 -19.54
CA GLY A 260 -7.57 -0.71 -20.09
C GLY A 260 -6.87 -1.59 -19.06
N ALA A 261 -7.35 -1.62 -17.82
CA ALA A 261 -6.90 -2.62 -16.87
C ALA A 261 -7.28 -4.02 -17.34
N ASP A 262 -6.34 -4.95 -17.31
CA ASP A 262 -6.55 -6.35 -17.57
C ASP A 262 -6.97 -7.08 -16.28
N PRO A 263 -8.23 -7.50 -16.14
CA PRO A 263 -8.73 -8.17 -14.95
C PRO A 263 -8.17 -9.59 -14.77
N TYR A 264 -7.56 -10.16 -15.82
CA TYR A 264 -7.05 -11.53 -15.80
C TYR A 264 -5.63 -11.66 -15.26
N ILE A 265 -4.94 -10.55 -14.97
CA ILE A 265 -3.60 -10.59 -14.39
C ILE A 265 -3.69 -11.02 -12.92
N PRO A 266 -3.22 -12.23 -12.54
CA PRO A 266 -3.23 -12.68 -11.14
C PRO A 266 -1.98 -12.17 -10.40
N THR A 267 -1.94 -12.34 -9.09
CA THR A 267 -0.68 -12.22 -8.32
C THR A 267 0.36 -13.24 -8.80
N PHE A 268 1.62 -13.11 -8.36
CA PHE A 268 2.62 -14.13 -8.70
C PHE A 268 2.30 -15.48 -8.07
N GLY A 269 1.55 -15.50 -6.98
CA GLY A 269 1.00 -16.71 -6.37
C GLY A 269 -0.28 -17.22 -7.02
N GLY A 270 -0.75 -16.61 -8.12
CA GLY A 270 -1.94 -17.08 -8.85
C GLY A 270 -3.28 -16.62 -8.26
N THR A 271 -3.30 -15.72 -7.27
CA THR A 271 -4.55 -15.15 -6.76
C THR A 271 -5.17 -14.24 -7.80
N THR A 272 -6.38 -14.57 -8.26
CA THR A 272 -7.14 -13.78 -9.24
C THR A 272 -7.93 -12.64 -8.58
N ALA A 273 -8.42 -11.70 -9.38
CA ALA A 273 -9.28 -10.61 -8.89
C ALA A 273 -10.58 -11.14 -8.24
N LEU A 274 -11.17 -12.21 -8.78
CA LEU A 274 -12.34 -12.87 -8.21
C LEU A 274 -12.04 -13.47 -6.83
N MET A 275 -10.87 -14.12 -6.66
CA MET A 275 -10.43 -14.63 -5.38
C MET A 275 -10.22 -13.51 -4.36
N ALA A 276 -9.61 -12.40 -4.78
CA ALA A 276 -9.36 -11.24 -3.91
C ALA A 276 -10.69 -10.61 -3.46
N ALA A 277 -11.63 -10.38 -4.37
CA ALA A 277 -12.96 -9.86 -4.06
C ALA A 277 -13.72 -10.78 -3.09
N ALA A 278 -13.58 -12.10 -3.25
CA ALA A 278 -14.18 -13.08 -2.35
C ALA A 278 -13.49 -13.17 -0.98
N GLY A 279 -12.28 -12.62 -0.81
CA GLY A 279 -11.61 -12.52 0.49
C GLY A 279 -10.26 -13.23 0.61
N ILE A 280 -9.68 -13.74 -0.48
CA ILE A 280 -8.27 -14.18 -0.44
C ILE A 280 -7.39 -12.96 -0.25
N ASN A 281 -6.43 -13.02 0.66
CA ASN A 281 -5.60 -11.92 1.14
C ASN A 281 -6.31 -10.89 2.06
N TRP A 282 -7.60 -11.10 2.34
CA TRP A 282 -8.29 -10.25 3.31
C TRP A 282 -7.83 -10.54 4.74
N VAL A 283 -7.55 -9.50 5.49
CA VAL A 283 -7.15 -9.58 6.90
C VAL A 283 -8.08 -8.70 7.72
N VAL A 284 -8.69 -9.30 8.74
CA VAL A 284 -9.59 -8.62 9.67
C VAL A 284 -8.87 -7.41 10.30
N ASP A 285 -9.58 -6.30 10.46
CA ASP A 285 -9.09 -5.04 11.03
C ASP A 285 -7.89 -4.41 10.26
N GLN A 286 -7.64 -4.86 9.02
CA GLN A 286 -6.49 -4.41 8.24
C GLN A 286 -6.83 -4.10 6.80
N THR A 287 -7.81 -4.77 6.26
CA THR A 287 -8.27 -4.54 4.89
C THR A 287 -9.60 -3.80 4.98
N PHE A 288 -9.62 -2.57 4.50
CA PHE A 288 -10.87 -1.86 4.30
C PHE A 288 -11.74 -2.64 3.31
N ASP A 289 -13.03 -2.68 3.55
CA ASP A 289 -14.00 -3.12 2.56
C ASP A 289 -15.23 -2.21 2.54
N GLU A 290 -15.85 -2.13 1.38
CA GLU A 290 -17.05 -1.32 1.13
C GLU A 290 -18.33 -1.95 1.70
N GLY A 291 -18.18 -3.04 2.45
CA GLY A 291 -19.28 -3.79 3.04
C GLY A 291 -19.82 -4.92 2.16
N PRO A 292 -20.68 -5.77 2.72
CA PRO A 292 -21.09 -7.04 2.11
C PRO A 292 -21.71 -6.89 0.71
N LYS A 293 -22.55 -5.86 0.50
CA LYS A 293 -23.18 -5.62 -0.80
C LYS A 293 -22.16 -5.30 -1.89
N ALA A 294 -21.24 -4.39 -1.61
CA ALA A 294 -20.21 -3.99 -2.58
C ALA A 294 -19.25 -5.14 -2.89
N LEU A 295 -18.92 -5.95 -1.89
CA LEU A 295 -18.10 -7.15 -2.08
C LEU A 295 -18.80 -8.17 -2.98
N LEU A 296 -20.09 -8.42 -2.79
CA LEU A 296 -20.87 -9.31 -3.66
C LEU A 296 -20.93 -8.75 -5.09
N GLU A 297 -21.13 -7.46 -5.24
CA GLU A 297 -21.12 -6.81 -6.56
C GLU A 297 -19.73 -6.89 -7.22
N ALA A 298 -18.64 -6.78 -6.48
CA ALA A 298 -17.28 -6.94 -7.00
C ALA A 298 -17.02 -8.39 -7.45
N VAL A 299 -17.45 -9.37 -6.67
CA VAL A 299 -17.40 -10.79 -7.06
C VAL A 299 -18.22 -11.04 -8.33
N THR A 300 -19.42 -10.45 -8.40
CA THR A 300 -20.31 -10.56 -9.56
C THR A 300 -19.65 -9.96 -10.80
N LEU A 301 -19.08 -8.75 -10.70
CA LEU A 301 -18.34 -8.12 -11.79
C LEU A 301 -17.18 -9.01 -12.27
N CYS A 302 -16.37 -9.54 -11.36
CA CYS A 302 -15.28 -10.43 -11.73
C CYS A 302 -15.78 -11.69 -12.46
N TYR A 303 -16.89 -12.27 -12.01
CA TYR A 303 -17.51 -13.41 -12.69
C TYR A 303 -18.04 -13.05 -14.09
N GLU A 304 -18.72 -11.92 -14.23
CA GLU A 304 -19.25 -11.44 -15.52
C GLU A 304 -18.14 -11.12 -16.52
N LEU A 305 -16.97 -10.70 -16.03
CA LEU A 305 -15.76 -10.56 -16.85
C LEU A 305 -15.19 -11.93 -17.30
N GLY A 306 -15.71 -13.06 -16.80
CA GLY A 306 -15.31 -14.40 -17.23
C GLY A 306 -14.17 -15.01 -16.39
N LEU A 307 -13.88 -14.51 -15.20
CA LEU A 307 -12.91 -15.14 -14.33
C LEU A 307 -13.45 -16.48 -13.81
N ASP A 308 -12.59 -17.49 -13.80
CA ASP A 308 -12.94 -18.85 -13.37
C ASP A 308 -13.19 -18.93 -11.88
N VAL A 309 -14.41 -19.37 -11.50
CA VAL A 309 -14.81 -19.54 -10.08
C VAL A 309 -14.06 -20.67 -9.38
N ASN A 310 -13.49 -21.60 -10.14
CA ASN A 310 -12.73 -22.74 -9.64
C ASN A 310 -11.22 -22.57 -9.79
N ALA A 311 -10.75 -21.39 -10.22
CA ALA A 311 -9.32 -21.11 -10.26
C ALA A 311 -8.68 -21.37 -8.89
N VAL A 312 -7.46 -21.90 -8.91
CA VAL A 312 -6.72 -22.31 -7.70
C VAL A 312 -5.38 -21.56 -7.68
N ASN A 313 -5.07 -20.90 -6.59
CA ASN A 313 -3.77 -20.25 -6.42
C ASN A 313 -2.67 -21.23 -5.95
N SER A 314 -1.45 -20.72 -5.82
CA SER A 314 -0.29 -21.51 -5.39
C SER A 314 -0.43 -22.17 -4.00
N MET A 315 -1.39 -21.74 -3.19
CA MET A 315 -1.69 -22.31 -1.86
C MET A 315 -2.83 -23.34 -1.90
N GLY A 316 -3.41 -23.61 -3.07
CA GLY A 316 -4.57 -24.48 -3.22
C GLY A 316 -5.90 -23.79 -2.90
N LEU A 317 -5.91 -22.47 -2.71
CA LEU A 317 -7.11 -21.72 -2.34
C LEU A 317 -7.91 -21.33 -3.58
N THR A 318 -9.24 -21.35 -3.42
CA THR A 318 -10.22 -20.87 -4.40
C THR A 318 -11.00 -19.67 -3.82
N ALA A 319 -11.80 -19.01 -4.65
CA ALA A 319 -12.66 -17.91 -4.20
C ALA A 319 -13.56 -18.30 -3.00
N VAL A 320 -14.09 -19.53 -2.99
CA VAL A 320 -14.95 -20.01 -1.88
C VAL A 320 -14.18 -20.13 -0.56
N HIS A 321 -12.89 -20.46 -0.56
CA HIS A 321 -12.07 -20.45 0.66
C HIS A 321 -11.99 -19.03 1.25
N GLY A 322 -11.82 -18.02 0.41
CA GLY A 322 -11.82 -16.61 0.85
C GLY A 322 -13.16 -16.19 1.46
N ALA A 323 -14.26 -16.49 0.77
CA ALA A 323 -15.61 -16.20 1.25
C ALA A 323 -15.93 -16.92 2.57
N ALA A 324 -15.48 -18.17 2.71
CA ALA A 324 -15.65 -18.97 3.93
C ALA A 324 -14.85 -18.38 5.11
N ASN A 325 -13.60 -17.96 4.87
CA ASN A 325 -12.79 -17.31 5.89
C ASN A 325 -13.39 -15.97 6.36
N ARG A 326 -13.92 -15.18 5.42
CA ARG A 326 -14.60 -13.91 5.72
C ARG A 326 -15.95 -14.13 6.41
N GLY A 327 -16.62 -15.24 6.13
CA GLY A 327 -18.00 -15.54 6.59
C GLY A 327 -19.05 -14.83 5.76
N SER A 328 -18.82 -14.67 4.46
CA SER A 328 -19.72 -13.98 3.53
C SER A 328 -20.68 -14.96 2.89
N ASP A 329 -21.81 -15.20 3.54
CA ASP A 329 -22.81 -16.19 3.13
C ASP A 329 -23.35 -15.93 1.72
N ASP A 330 -23.61 -14.68 1.38
CA ASP A 330 -24.12 -14.27 0.05
C ASP A 330 -23.11 -14.59 -1.06
N ILE A 331 -21.82 -14.35 -0.81
CA ILE A 331 -20.74 -14.67 -1.77
C ILE A 331 -20.61 -16.19 -1.91
N ILE A 332 -20.63 -16.94 -0.81
CA ILE A 332 -20.60 -18.41 -0.85
C ILE A 332 -21.74 -18.93 -1.70
N GLN A 333 -22.97 -18.46 -1.44
CA GLN A 333 -24.15 -18.89 -2.19
C GLN A 333 -24.05 -18.54 -3.68
N PHE A 334 -23.63 -17.31 -4.01
CA PHE A 334 -23.42 -16.87 -5.37
C PHE A 334 -22.41 -17.76 -6.10
N LEU A 335 -21.22 -17.96 -5.54
CA LEU A 335 -20.15 -18.75 -6.14
C LEU A 335 -20.60 -20.20 -6.40
N VAL A 336 -21.28 -20.82 -5.44
CA VAL A 336 -21.80 -22.20 -5.62
C VAL A 336 -22.87 -22.27 -6.70
N GLN A 337 -23.78 -21.29 -6.79
CA GLN A 337 -24.74 -21.18 -7.88
C GLN A 337 -24.08 -21.04 -9.25
N LYS A 338 -22.87 -20.50 -9.28
CA LYS A 338 -22.04 -20.36 -10.50
C LYS A 338 -21.09 -21.54 -10.73
N GLY A 339 -21.24 -22.64 -9.97
CA GLY A 339 -20.49 -23.87 -10.16
C GLY A 339 -19.19 -23.98 -9.35
N ALA A 340 -19.02 -23.16 -8.31
CA ALA A 340 -17.86 -23.30 -7.44
C ALA A 340 -17.93 -24.60 -6.63
N ARG A 341 -16.81 -25.30 -6.55
CA ARG A 341 -16.66 -26.58 -5.85
C ARG A 341 -16.36 -26.36 -4.36
N LEU A 342 -17.05 -27.10 -3.49
CA LEU A 342 -16.90 -27.06 -2.05
C LEU A 342 -15.93 -28.12 -1.49
N ASP A 343 -15.46 -29.03 -2.33
CA ASP A 343 -14.60 -30.17 -1.97
C ASP A 343 -13.11 -29.91 -2.25
N VAL A 344 -12.76 -28.78 -2.85
CA VAL A 344 -11.38 -28.40 -3.14
C VAL A 344 -10.59 -28.26 -1.84
N LYS A 345 -9.39 -28.84 -1.80
CA LYS A 345 -8.50 -28.77 -0.64
C LYS A 345 -7.32 -27.84 -0.90
N ASP A 346 -7.02 -27.03 0.10
CA ASP A 346 -5.77 -26.27 0.08
C ASP A 346 -4.55 -27.18 0.31
N LYS A 347 -3.34 -26.63 0.32
CA LYS A 347 -2.10 -27.41 0.51
C LYS A 347 -2.00 -28.14 1.85
N GLU A 348 -2.72 -27.69 2.87
CA GLU A 348 -2.82 -28.36 4.17
C GLU A 348 -4.01 -29.31 4.27
N GLY A 349 -4.70 -29.56 3.14
CA GLY A 349 -5.83 -30.48 3.08
C GLY A 349 -7.16 -29.90 3.61
N ARG A 350 -7.25 -28.60 3.85
CA ARG A 350 -8.42 -27.92 4.39
C ARG A 350 -9.39 -27.54 3.26
N THR A 351 -10.66 -27.81 3.47
CA THR A 351 -11.74 -27.44 2.55
C THR A 351 -12.34 -26.07 2.92
N PRO A 352 -13.18 -25.46 2.06
CA PRO A 352 -13.93 -24.26 2.42
C PRO A 352 -14.73 -24.42 3.74
N LEU A 353 -15.27 -25.62 4.02
CA LEU A 353 -15.93 -25.89 5.30
C LEU A 353 -14.98 -25.75 6.49
N THR A 354 -13.78 -26.32 6.39
CA THR A 354 -12.74 -26.18 7.43
C THR A 354 -12.36 -24.71 7.65
N TRP A 355 -12.28 -23.92 6.58
CA TRP A 355 -12.01 -22.49 6.69
C TRP A 355 -13.14 -21.73 7.38
N ALA A 356 -14.40 -22.08 7.14
CA ALA A 356 -15.56 -21.52 7.85
C ALA A 356 -15.60 -21.94 9.32
N GLU A 357 -15.18 -23.16 9.66
CA GLU A 357 -15.07 -23.66 11.05
C GLU A 357 -13.98 -22.94 11.85
N GLY A 358 -13.09 -22.22 11.17
CA GLY A 358 -12.05 -21.38 11.72
C GLY A 358 -10.67 -21.97 11.58
N VAL A 359 -9.87 -21.32 10.77
CA VAL A 359 -8.44 -21.63 10.59
C VAL A 359 -7.62 -20.69 11.46
N PHE A 360 -6.66 -21.24 12.23
CA PHE A 360 -5.70 -20.42 12.95
C PHE A 360 -4.75 -19.79 11.95
N LEU A 361 -4.84 -18.48 11.85
CA LEU A 361 -3.88 -17.65 11.13
C LEU A 361 -3.01 -16.96 12.18
N ALA A 362 -1.72 -16.91 11.97
CA ALA A 362 -0.72 -16.52 12.98
C ALA A 362 -1.00 -15.21 13.75
N THR A 363 -1.91 -14.40 13.26
CA THR A 363 -2.31 -13.10 13.87
C THR A 363 -3.71 -13.09 14.45
N HIS A 364 -4.49 -14.15 14.19
CA HIS A 364 -5.89 -14.22 14.65
C HIS A 364 -6.20 -15.62 15.17
N PRO A 365 -6.84 -15.74 16.34
CA PRO A 365 -7.35 -17.02 16.77
C PRO A 365 -8.36 -17.55 15.75
N ALA A 366 -8.44 -18.87 15.64
CA ALA A 366 -9.47 -19.51 14.84
C ALA A 366 -10.85 -18.99 15.28
N LYS A 367 -11.55 -18.31 14.37
CA LYS A 367 -12.85 -17.69 14.65
C LYS A 367 -13.90 -18.31 13.74
N PRO A 368 -14.72 -19.25 14.28
CA PRO A 368 -15.78 -19.89 13.51
C PRO A 368 -16.77 -18.88 12.93
N LYS A 369 -17.32 -19.22 11.76
CA LYS A 369 -18.38 -18.49 11.05
C LYS A 369 -19.63 -19.37 11.01
N PRO A 370 -20.46 -19.40 12.08
CA PRO A 370 -21.52 -20.40 12.21
C PRO A 370 -22.52 -20.42 11.07
N THR A 371 -22.88 -19.25 10.51
CA THR A 371 -23.80 -19.14 9.39
C THR A 371 -23.21 -19.74 8.11
N ALA A 372 -21.96 -19.42 7.81
CA ALA A 372 -21.24 -19.99 6.67
C ALA A 372 -21.05 -21.51 6.79
N VAL A 373 -20.75 -22.01 7.99
CA VAL A 373 -20.65 -23.46 8.27
C VAL A 373 -21.99 -24.14 7.98
N ALA A 374 -23.10 -23.60 8.50
CA ALA A 374 -24.43 -24.16 8.27
C ALA A 374 -24.81 -24.12 6.78
N LEU A 375 -24.52 -23.01 6.10
CA LEU A 375 -24.79 -22.85 4.68
C LEU A 375 -23.97 -23.85 3.83
N ILE A 376 -22.67 -23.95 4.06
CA ILE A 376 -21.80 -24.88 3.29
C ILE A 376 -22.26 -26.33 3.48
N ARG A 377 -22.56 -26.77 4.71
CA ARG A 377 -23.08 -28.11 4.99
C ARG A 377 -24.40 -28.38 4.25
N LYS A 378 -25.30 -27.41 4.23
CA LYS A 378 -26.57 -27.50 3.49
C LYS A 378 -26.33 -27.65 1.99
N LEU A 379 -25.43 -26.84 1.41
CA LEU A 379 -25.11 -26.88 -0.02
C LEU A 379 -24.46 -28.20 -0.42
N MET A 380 -23.56 -28.74 0.42
CA MET A 380 -22.95 -30.06 0.21
C MET A 380 -23.97 -31.19 0.28
N GLY A 381 -24.94 -31.14 1.21
CA GLY A 381 -26.00 -32.10 1.34
C GLY A 381 -26.95 -32.12 0.14
N ASN A 382 -27.25 -30.94 -0.41
CA ASN A 382 -28.07 -30.81 -1.62
C ASN A 382 -27.38 -31.34 -2.89
N ALA A 383 -26.06 -31.14 -3.00
CA ALA A 383 -25.27 -31.67 -4.12
C ALA A 383 -25.28 -33.20 -4.16
N GLY A 384 -25.15 -33.87 -3.00
CA GLY A 384 -25.22 -35.33 -2.91
C GLY A 384 -26.62 -35.93 -3.12
N ALA A 385 -27.69 -35.12 -3.06
CA ALA A 385 -29.04 -35.53 -3.37
C ALA A 385 -29.39 -35.38 -4.87
N ALA A 386 -28.72 -34.49 -5.58
CA ALA A 386 -28.94 -34.28 -7.01
C ALA A 386 -28.18 -35.30 -7.92
N GLU A 387 -27.19 -36.00 -7.36
CA GLU A 387 -26.43 -37.06 -8.03
C GLU A 387 -27.00 -38.46 -7.81
N ARG A 388 -28.10 -38.61 -7.09
CA ARG A 388 -28.85 -39.86 -6.90
C ARG A 388 -30.19 -39.82 -7.62
#